data_632d58e25517dda62203ce0221f194c3
#
_entry.id   632d58e25517dda62203ce0221f194c3
#
_cell.length_a   1.000
_cell.length_b   1.000
_cell.length_c   1.000
_cell.angle_alpha   90.00
_cell.angle_beta   90.00
_cell.angle_gamma   90.00
#
_symmetry.space_group_name_H-M   'P 1'
#
loop_
_entity.id
_entity.type
_entity.pdbx_description
1 polymer ?
#
loop_
_entity_poly.entity_id
_entity_poly.type
_entity_poly.pdbx_seq_one_letter_code
_entity_poly.pdbx_strand_id
1 'polypeptide(L)'
;MINQKPNSEHALSLHRDALVIDGSEAAPMTPAHFDRLQKGGINALNTTVIKNMAADFSDGVLHIQDMLETIQNHRDRLLLVRTTQDIRQARSEGKIGVILGLQNARPIMNDLRYLRLLYALGVRIIQLTYNERNLLGDGCVEKANGGLSRFGRAAVKEMNRLGVVVDVAHCCEQTTLEAIEESELPVAISHANAKALSPSPRNKTDRVLKLLAERGGVIGAVTWAPIAYSDPQKRPGRNDFFANIDYLVEHAGIDHVGIGSDNGEGETREEYEAMFKHGAGTYPEITAVLGSWYGWEGRMVEGMEQVTVFPEITEELLKRGYKDDDVHKILGGNWLRIYS
;
A
#
# COMPACT_ATOMS: atom_id res chain seq x y z
N MET A 1 2.23 2.28 30.16
CA MET A 1 3.46 1.54 29.79
C MET A 1 3.03 0.12 29.47
N ILE A 2 2.90 -0.20 28.19
CA ILE A 2 2.56 -1.56 27.73
C ILE A 2 3.84 -2.39 27.93
N ASN A 3 3.76 -3.41 28.79
CA ASN A 3 4.83 -4.37 29.02
C ASN A 3 4.96 -5.23 27.75
N GLN A 4 5.73 -4.77 26.77
CA GLN A 4 6.11 -5.58 25.62
C GLN A 4 7.02 -6.71 26.13
N LYS A 5 6.54 -7.96 26.05
CA LYS A 5 7.43 -9.11 26.18
C LYS A 5 8.47 -9.02 25.06
N PRO A 6 9.76 -9.24 25.34
CA PRO A 6 10.76 -9.22 24.27
C PRO A 6 10.39 -10.28 23.22
N ASN A 7 10.51 -9.91 21.95
CA ASN A 7 10.33 -10.83 20.82
C ASN A 7 11.26 -12.03 21.01
N SER A 8 10.84 -13.21 20.56
CA SER A 8 11.71 -14.38 20.62
C SER A 8 12.99 -14.12 19.82
N GLU A 9 14.12 -14.65 20.27
CA GLU A 9 15.42 -14.50 19.60
C GLU A 9 15.34 -15.00 18.14
N HIS A 10 14.60 -16.09 17.90
CA HIS A 10 14.32 -16.60 16.56
C HIS A 10 13.55 -15.57 15.71
N ALA A 11 12.48 -14.99 16.22
CA ALA A 11 11.70 -13.98 15.49
C ALA A 11 12.54 -12.75 15.11
N LEU A 12 13.38 -12.28 16.04
CA LEU A 12 14.28 -11.16 15.79
C LEU A 12 15.35 -11.49 14.75
N SER A 13 15.90 -12.72 14.79
CA SER A 13 16.87 -13.17 13.77
C SER A 13 16.20 -13.26 12.41
N LEU A 14 15.04 -13.92 12.32
CA LEU A 14 14.28 -14.06 11.09
C LEU A 14 13.92 -12.70 10.49
N HIS A 15 13.50 -11.74 11.33
CA HIS A 15 13.16 -10.40 10.88
C HIS A 15 14.37 -9.65 10.31
N ARG A 16 15.55 -9.76 10.95
CA ARG A 16 16.79 -9.17 10.43
C ARG A 16 17.23 -9.79 9.11
N ASP A 17 17.00 -11.09 8.94
CA ASP A 17 17.38 -11.84 7.74
C ASP A 17 16.39 -11.63 6.60
N ALA A 18 15.15 -11.26 6.90
CA ALA A 18 14.12 -10.97 5.91
C ALA A 18 14.43 -9.70 5.11
N LEU A 19 13.98 -9.67 3.86
CA LEU A 19 13.81 -8.43 3.12
C LEU A 19 12.41 -7.89 3.45
N VAL A 20 12.35 -6.77 4.17
CA VAL A 20 11.09 -6.16 4.59
C VAL A 20 10.72 -5.03 3.64
N ILE A 21 9.56 -5.14 2.99
CA ILE A 21 9.03 -4.16 2.05
C ILE A 21 7.60 -3.79 2.49
N ASP A 22 7.36 -2.50 2.73
CA ASP A 22 6.01 -1.98 2.93
C ASP A 22 5.39 -1.60 1.58
N GLY A 23 4.28 -2.27 1.22
CA GLY A 23 3.60 -2.10 -0.06
C GLY A 23 2.86 -0.77 -0.23
N SER A 24 2.61 -0.04 0.86
CA SER A 24 2.04 1.32 0.84
C SER A 24 2.31 2.03 2.14
N GLU A 25 2.82 3.23 2.04
CA GLU A 25 3.15 4.05 3.19
C GLU A 25 2.88 5.54 2.86
N ALA A 26 2.23 6.25 3.77
CA ALA A 26 1.77 7.63 3.57
C ALA A 26 2.47 8.66 4.47
N ALA A 27 3.35 8.25 5.39
CA ALA A 27 4.02 9.14 6.32
C ALA A 27 4.92 10.19 5.63
N PRO A 28 5.07 11.38 6.22
CA PRO A 28 6.05 12.35 5.76
C PRO A 28 7.48 11.79 5.86
N MET A 29 8.25 11.88 4.78
CA MET A 29 9.64 11.42 4.70
C MET A 29 10.57 12.37 5.45
N THR A 30 10.64 12.25 6.77
CA THR A 30 11.44 13.06 7.69
C THR A 30 12.54 12.23 8.35
N PRO A 31 13.64 12.85 8.84
CA PRO A 31 14.69 12.14 9.58
C PRO A 31 14.16 11.30 10.76
N ALA A 32 13.16 11.81 11.48
CA ALA A 32 12.52 11.07 12.57
C ALA A 32 11.75 9.82 12.07
N HIS A 33 11.14 9.91 10.88
CA HIS A 33 10.50 8.77 10.26
C HIS A 33 11.52 7.74 9.76
N PHE A 34 12.66 8.18 9.18
CA PHE A 34 13.75 7.26 8.78
C PHE A 34 14.26 6.45 9.98
N ASP A 35 14.39 7.07 11.18
CA ASP A 35 14.78 6.35 12.40
C ASP A 35 13.77 5.26 12.77
N ARG A 36 12.46 5.52 12.58
CA ARG A 36 11.41 4.54 12.86
C ARG A 36 11.39 3.42 11.84
N LEU A 37 11.53 3.72 10.54
CA LEU A 37 11.67 2.72 9.48
C LEU A 37 12.84 1.78 9.73
N GLN A 38 14.00 2.33 10.12
CA GLN A 38 15.19 1.53 10.48
C GLN A 38 14.95 0.66 11.72
N LYS A 39 14.28 1.20 12.76
CA LYS A 39 13.88 0.40 13.95
C LYS A 39 12.88 -0.70 13.60
N GLY A 40 11.98 -0.44 12.67
CA GLY A 40 11.05 -1.42 12.11
C GLY A 40 11.71 -2.45 11.19
N GLY A 41 12.99 -2.28 10.85
CA GLY A 41 13.71 -3.16 9.93
C GLY A 41 13.27 -3.04 8.47
N ILE A 42 12.56 -1.97 8.09
CA ILE A 42 12.03 -1.78 6.75
C ILE A 42 13.18 -1.43 5.79
N ASN A 43 13.34 -2.26 4.75
CA ASN A 43 14.41 -2.10 3.75
C ASN A 43 13.96 -1.29 2.53
N ALA A 44 12.66 -1.35 2.19
CA ALA A 44 12.07 -0.53 1.14
C ALA A 44 10.59 -0.28 1.42
N LEU A 45 10.07 0.79 0.83
CA LEU A 45 8.66 1.13 0.92
C LEU A 45 8.16 1.77 -0.37
N ASN A 46 6.89 1.52 -0.68
CA ASN A 46 6.14 2.27 -1.68
C ASN A 46 5.56 3.51 -1.01
N THR A 47 6.17 4.67 -1.24
CA THR A 47 5.70 5.93 -0.64
C THR A 47 4.70 6.65 -1.54
N THR A 48 3.63 7.17 -0.95
CA THR A 48 2.67 8.04 -1.62
C THR A 48 3.30 9.42 -1.84
N VAL A 49 3.77 9.65 -3.08
CA VAL A 49 4.47 10.92 -3.39
C VAL A 49 3.51 12.10 -3.47
N ILE A 50 2.32 11.89 -4.05
CA ILE A 50 1.33 12.94 -4.26
C ILE A 50 0.18 12.74 -3.28
N LYS A 51 0.12 13.55 -2.24
CA LYS A 51 -0.93 13.49 -1.22
C LYS A 51 -2.22 14.21 -1.61
N ASN A 52 -2.15 15.20 -2.52
CA ASN A 52 -3.32 15.83 -3.09
C ASN A 52 -3.93 14.92 -4.18
N MET A 53 -4.99 14.18 -3.86
CA MET A 53 -5.64 13.25 -4.78
C MET A 53 -6.33 13.92 -5.98
N ALA A 54 -6.46 15.24 -5.98
CA ALA A 54 -6.97 16.04 -7.10
C ALA A 54 -5.85 16.61 -7.99
N ALA A 55 -4.57 16.42 -7.64
CA ALA A 55 -3.42 16.95 -8.35
C ALA A 55 -3.44 16.57 -9.85
N ASP A 56 -3.13 17.54 -10.69
CA ASP A 56 -2.86 17.34 -12.11
C ASP A 56 -1.39 16.96 -12.36
N PHE A 57 -0.98 16.95 -13.64
CA PHE A 57 0.40 16.63 -14.00
C PHE A 57 1.41 17.64 -13.44
N SER A 58 1.10 18.94 -13.49
CA SER A 58 2.02 20.01 -13.05
C SER A 58 2.27 19.90 -11.55
N ASP A 59 1.21 19.77 -10.76
CA ASP A 59 1.29 19.56 -9.32
C ASP A 59 2.05 18.27 -9.00
N GLY A 60 1.72 17.19 -9.73
CA GLY A 60 2.35 15.90 -9.56
C GLY A 60 3.87 15.92 -9.77
N VAL A 61 4.35 16.64 -10.79
CA VAL A 61 5.78 16.79 -11.08
C VAL A 61 6.49 17.53 -9.95
N LEU A 62 5.88 18.59 -9.38
CA LEU A 62 6.47 19.32 -8.25
C LEU A 62 6.60 18.43 -7.01
N HIS A 63 5.58 17.68 -6.65
CA HIS A 63 5.67 16.74 -5.52
C HIS A 63 6.74 15.64 -5.74
N ILE A 64 6.88 15.15 -6.98
CA ILE A 64 7.94 14.18 -7.30
C ILE A 64 9.31 14.85 -7.16
N GLN A 65 9.47 16.10 -7.61
CA GLN A 65 10.72 16.86 -7.46
C GLN A 65 11.08 17.03 -5.98
N ASP A 66 10.14 17.44 -5.13
CA ASP A 66 10.36 17.57 -3.68
C ASP A 66 10.83 16.25 -3.04
N MET A 67 10.24 15.12 -3.46
CA MET A 67 10.65 13.81 -2.99
C MET A 67 12.05 13.43 -3.48
N LEU A 68 12.38 13.71 -4.74
CA LEU A 68 13.72 13.46 -5.28
C LEU A 68 14.78 14.32 -4.56
N GLU A 69 14.47 15.57 -4.22
CA GLU A 69 15.34 16.42 -3.41
C GLU A 69 15.50 15.86 -1.99
N THR A 70 14.42 15.38 -1.38
CA THR A 70 14.49 14.73 -0.06
C THR A 70 15.42 13.52 -0.10
N ILE A 71 15.29 12.64 -1.10
CA ILE A 71 16.17 11.48 -1.28
C ILE A 71 17.63 11.93 -1.50
N GLN A 72 17.87 12.94 -2.32
CA GLN A 72 19.20 13.44 -2.60
C GLN A 72 19.86 14.07 -1.36
N ASN A 73 19.12 14.84 -0.56
CA ASN A 73 19.59 15.49 0.65
C ASN A 73 19.90 14.47 1.77
N HIS A 74 19.29 13.28 1.72
CA HIS A 74 19.46 12.20 2.67
C HIS A 74 20.01 10.92 2.02
N ARG A 75 20.86 11.05 0.99
CA ARG A 75 21.46 9.93 0.24
C ARG A 75 22.31 8.97 1.07
N ASP A 76 22.70 9.38 2.25
CA ASP A 76 23.33 8.52 3.26
C ASP A 76 22.35 7.53 3.91
N ARG A 77 21.05 7.82 3.87
CA ARG A 77 19.97 7.03 4.50
C ARG A 77 18.95 6.49 3.50
N LEU A 78 18.74 7.17 2.39
CA LEU A 78 17.72 6.86 1.39
C LEU A 78 18.35 6.50 0.05
N LEU A 79 17.66 5.62 -0.71
CA LEU A 79 18.03 5.27 -2.07
C LEU A 79 16.77 5.23 -2.94
N LEU A 80 16.77 5.98 -4.06
CA LEU A 80 15.68 5.91 -5.02
C LEU A 80 15.65 4.55 -5.69
N VAL A 81 14.53 3.86 -5.62
CA VAL A 81 14.34 2.55 -6.26
C VAL A 81 13.79 2.73 -7.67
N ARG A 82 14.50 2.22 -8.64
CA ARG A 82 14.09 2.12 -10.05
C ARG A 82 13.99 0.67 -10.52
N THR A 83 14.70 -0.23 -9.84
CA THR A 83 14.75 -1.67 -10.13
C THR A 83 14.79 -2.46 -8.83
N THR A 84 14.54 -3.76 -8.88
CA THR A 84 14.70 -4.66 -7.73
C THR A 84 16.14 -4.74 -7.23
N GLN A 85 17.11 -4.45 -8.10
CA GLN A 85 18.51 -4.37 -7.69
C GLN A 85 18.76 -3.20 -6.72
N ASP A 86 18.08 -2.07 -6.92
CA ASP A 86 18.18 -0.92 -6.01
C ASP A 86 17.62 -1.24 -4.62
N ILE A 87 16.57 -2.07 -4.53
CA ILE A 87 16.03 -2.56 -3.25
C ILE A 87 17.08 -3.39 -2.51
N ARG A 88 17.75 -4.31 -3.22
CA ARG A 88 18.81 -5.14 -2.64
C ARG A 88 20.02 -4.31 -2.24
N GLN A 89 20.38 -3.32 -3.04
CA GLN A 89 21.45 -2.38 -2.75
C GLN A 89 21.14 -1.55 -1.51
N ALA A 90 19.93 -0.97 -1.41
CA ALA A 90 19.52 -0.21 -0.24
C ALA A 90 19.70 -1.04 1.03
N ARG A 91 19.23 -2.29 1.03
CA ARG A 91 19.41 -3.20 2.16
C ARG A 91 20.91 -3.43 2.48
N SER A 92 21.73 -3.73 1.48
CA SER A 92 23.16 -4.03 1.69
C SER A 92 23.95 -2.85 2.22
N GLU A 93 23.50 -1.62 1.89
CA GLU A 93 24.09 -0.36 2.36
C GLU A 93 23.48 0.16 3.68
N GLY A 94 22.51 -0.57 4.27
CA GLY A 94 21.79 -0.14 5.47
C GLY A 94 20.91 1.09 5.25
N LYS A 95 20.50 1.32 3.98
CA LYS A 95 19.62 2.41 3.57
C LYS A 95 18.17 1.92 3.41
N ILE A 96 17.26 2.87 3.27
CA ILE A 96 15.86 2.64 2.97
C ILE A 96 15.64 2.88 1.47
N GLY A 97 15.17 1.87 0.75
CA GLY A 97 14.77 1.99 -0.65
C GLY A 97 13.42 2.71 -0.77
N VAL A 98 13.39 3.81 -1.52
CA VAL A 98 12.17 4.60 -1.74
C VAL A 98 11.63 4.31 -3.14
N ILE A 99 10.50 3.62 -3.20
CA ILE A 99 9.74 3.36 -4.42
C ILE A 99 8.73 4.51 -4.57
N LEU A 100 8.80 5.26 -5.66
CA LEU A 100 7.85 6.35 -5.90
C LEU A 100 6.53 5.78 -6.40
N GLY A 101 5.48 5.94 -5.60
CA GLY A 101 4.12 5.51 -5.89
C GLY A 101 3.13 6.65 -5.99
N LEU A 102 2.10 6.45 -6.82
CA LEU A 102 0.97 7.36 -6.93
C LEU A 102 -0.31 6.63 -6.54
N GLN A 103 -1.05 7.15 -5.56
CA GLN A 103 -2.35 6.57 -5.18
C GLN A 103 -3.52 7.05 -6.06
N ASN A 104 -3.27 7.86 -7.09
CA ASN A 104 -4.24 8.24 -8.11
C ASN A 104 -3.53 8.51 -9.43
N ALA A 105 -4.09 8.02 -10.53
CA ALA A 105 -3.56 8.24 -11.86
C ALA A 105 -3.99 9.58 -12.51
N ARG A 106 -4.64 10.49 -11.79
CA ARG A 106 -5.05 11.81 -12.31
C ARG A 106 -3.92 12.58 -13.00
N PRO A 107 -2.65 12.54 -12.54
CA PRO A 107 -1.54 13.19 -13.23
C PRO A 107 -1.26 12.68 -14.66
N ILE A 108 -1.78 11.52 -15.04
CA ILE A 108 -1.71 11.04 -16.43
C ILE A 108 -2.61 11.88 -17.36
N MET A 109 -3.57 12.61 -16.78
CA MET A 109 -4.52 13.42 -17.52
C MET A 109 -5.24 12.58 -18.60
N ASN A 110 -5.25 13.06 -19.84
CA ASN A 110 -5.82 12.39 -21.02
C ASN A 110 -4.78 12.00 -22.08
N ASP A 111 -3.48 11.91 -21.69
CA ASP A 111 -2.39 11.64 -22.60
C ASP A 111 -1.34 10.71 -21.97
N LEU A 112 -1.16 9.53 -22.55
CA LEU A 112 -0.19 8.52 -22.05
C LEU A 112 1.27 9.00 -22.13
N ARG A 113 1.57 10.10 -22.78
CA ARG A 113 2.92 10.69 -22.74
C ARG A 113 3.27 11.17 -21.33
N TYR A 114 2.28 11.61 -20.55
CA TYR A 114 2.50 11.96 -19.13
C TYR A 114 2.89 10.75 -18.29
N LEU A 115 2.32 9.58 -18.56
CA LEU A 115 2.75 8.33 -17.91
C LEU A 115 4.23 8.03 -18.17
N ARG A 116 4.69 8.23 -19.42
CA ARG A 116 6.12 8.06 -19.78
C ARG A 116 7.03 9.05 -19.04
N LEU A 117 6.58 10.28 -18.88
CA LEU A 117 7.32 11.29 -18.11
C LEU A 117 7.38 10.94 -16.61
N LEU A 118 6.27 10.51 -16.01
CA LEU A 118 6.25 10.03 -14.62
C LEU A 118 7.21 8.84 -14.42
N TYR A 119 7.22 7.88 -15.35
CA TYR A 119 8.18 6.78 -15.32
C TYR A 119 9.64 7.26 -15.41
N ALA A 120 9.93 8.21 -16.30
CA ALA A 120 11.27 8.79 -16.44
C ALA A 120 11.73 9.51 -15.17
N LEU A 121 10.82 10.15 -14.46
CA LEU A 121 11.06 10.78 -13.15
C LEU A 121 11.28 9.76 -12.01
N GLY A 122 10.99 8.49 -12.23
CA GLY A 122 11.27 7.42 -11.26
C GLY A 122 10.05 6.74 -10.67
N VAL A 123 8.82 7.10 -11.04
CA VAL A 123 7.61 6.43 -10.59
C VAL A 123 7.60 4.97 -11.06
N ARG A 124 7.27 4.03 -10.17
CA ARG A 124 7.28 2.59 -10.45
C ARG A 124 5.98 1.86 -10.13
N ILE A 125 5.07 2.49 -9.41
CA ILE A 125 3.74 1.95 -9.14
C ILE A 125 2.71 3.07 -9.22
N ILE A 126 1.60 2.83 -9.90
CA ILE A 126 0.52 3.80 -10.06
C ILE A 126 -0.83 3.12 -9.82
N GLN A 127 -1.58 3.64 -8.88
CA GLN A 127 -2.94 3.26 -8.63
C GLN A 127 -3.88 3.93 -9.64
N LEU A 128 -4.73 3.13 -10.28
CA LEU A 128 -5.57 3.60 -11.39
C LEU A 128 -6.58 4.67 -10.97
N THR A 129 -7.23 4.49 -9.82
CA THR A 129 -8.17 5.47 -9.25
C THR A 129 -7.87 5.64 -7.77
N TYR A 130 -8.19 6.81 -7.19
CA TYR A 130 -8.44 6.87 -5.77
C TYR A 130 -9.89 6.40 -5.49
N ASN A 131 -10.56 6.88 -4.48
CA ASN A 131 -11.90 6.39 -4.14
C ASN A 131 -12.98 6.72 -5.20
N GLU A 132 -12.79 7.82 -5.94
CA GLU A 132 -13.73 8.33 -6.94
C GLU A 132 -13.35 7.93 -8.37
N ARG A 133 -14.29 8.14 -9.30
CA ARG A 133 -14.06 8.01 -10.74
C ARG A 133 -13.04 9.02 -11.23
N ASN A 134 -12.16 8.57 -12.12
CA ASN A 134 -11.33 9.42 -12.95
C ASN A 134 -11.41 8.98 -14.44
N LEU A 135 -10.50 9.45 -15.28
CA LEU A 135 -10.51 9.09 -16.72
C LEU A 135 -10.20 7.62 -16.99
N LEU A 136 -9.61 6.88 -16.04
CA LEU A 136 -9.21 5.49 -16.22
C LEU A 136 -10.31 4.49 -15.83
N GLY A 137 -11.12 4.83 -14.84
CA GLY A 137 -12.16 3.93 -14.36
C GLY A 137 -12.86 4.42 -13.10
N ASP A 138 -13.64 3.53 -12.49
CA ASP A 138 -14.37 3.80 -11.28
C ASP A 138 -13.57 3.45 -10.02
N GLY A 139 -13.58 4.36 -9.05
CA GLY A 139 -13.10 4.12 -7.70
C GLY A 139 -14.14 3.37 -6.85
N CYS A 140 -13.72 2.98 -5.64
CA CYS A 140 -14.50 2.07 -4.79
C CYS A 140 -15.81 2.65 -4.26
N VAL A 141 -16.00 3.98 -4.22
CA VAL A 141 -17.25 4.61 -3.76
C VAL A 141 -18.25 4.83 -4.89
N GLU A 142 -17.88 4.53 -6.14
CA GLU A 142 -18.76 4.71 -7.28
C GLU A 142 -19.85 3.63 -7.34
N LYS A 143 -21.11 4.04 -7.22
CA LYS A 143 -22.26 3.14 -7.25
C LYS A 143 -22.44 2.40 -8.58
N ALA A 144 -22.00 3.01 -9.69
CA ALA A 144 -22.13 2.42 -11.02
C ALA A 144 -21.28 1.18 -11.20
N ASN A 145 -20.14 1.07 -10.49
CA ASN A 145 -19.21 -0.05 -10.62
C ASN A 145 -18.86 -0.33 -12.11
N GLY A 146 -18.58 0.75 -12.87
CA GLY A 146 -18.57 0.74 -14.36
C GLY A 146 -17.31 0.15 -14.97
N GLY A 147 -16.29 -0.18 -14.17
CA GLY A 147 -15.06 -0.78 -14.65
C GLY A 147 -14.09 0.23 -15.31
N LEU A 148 -13.15 -0.31 -16.11
CA LEU A 148 -12.16 0.48 -16.84
C LEU A 148 -12.79 1.23 -18.01
N SER A 149 -12.39 2.49 -18.20
CA SER A 149 -12.65 3.21 -19.43
C SER A 149 -11.80 2.64 -20.58
N ARG A 150 -12.11 3.05 -21.81
CA ARG A 150 -11.24 2.75 -22.97
C ARG A 150 -9.83 3.32 -22.77
N PHE A 151 -9.71 4.52 -22.18
CA PHE A 151 -8.41 5.12 -21.87
C PHE A 151 -7.70 4.38 -20.74
N GLY A 152 -8.43 3.91 -19.72
CA GLY A 152 -7.90 3.07 -18.66
C GLY A 152 -7.26 1.78 -19.15
N ARG A 153 -7.91 1.07 -20.08
CA ARG A 153 -7.32 -0.13 -20.73
C ARG A 153 -6.02 0.19 -21.45
N ALA A 154 -5.99 1.32 -22.20
CA ALA A 154 -4.77 1.76 -22.87
C ALA A 154 -3.67 2.15 -21.86
N ALA A 155 -4.03 2.74 -20.71
CA ALA A 155 -3.09 3.08 -19.65
C ALA A 155 -2.48 1.82 -19.01
N VAL A 156 -3.29 0.79 -18.71
CA VAL A 156 -2.80 -0.50 -18.19
C VAL A 156 -1.77 -1.12 -19.14
N LYS A 157 -2.06 -1.17 -20.44
CA LYS A 157 -1.11 -1.68 -21.45
C LYS A 157 0.18 -0.87 -21.50
N GLU A 158 0.10 0.44 -21.42
CA GLU A 158 1.29 1.30 -21.43
C GLU A 158 2.09 1.16 -20.14
N MET A 159 1.43 0.97 -18.97
CA MET A 159 2.11 0.67 -17.72
C MET A 159 2.88 -0.65 -17.81
N ASN A 160 2.26 -1.71 -18.37
CA ASN A 160 2.94 -2.99 -18.59
C ASN A 160 4.16 -2.83 -19.51
N ARG A 161 4.01 -2.10 -20.63
CA ARG A 161 5.12 -1.85 -21.56
C ARG A 161 6.31 -1.13 -20.93
N LEU A 162 6.05 -0.25 -19.95
CA LEU A 162 7.08 0.52 -19.23
C LEU A 162 7.65 -0.25 -18.03
N GLY A 163 6.99 -1.30 -17.53
CA GLY A 163 7.32 -1.95 -16.28
C GLY A 163 6.88 -1.13 -15.05
N VAL A 164 5.78 -0.35 -15.19
CA VAL A 164 5.12 0.31 -14.06
C VAL A 164 4.08 -0.63 -13.49
N VAL A 165 4.15 -0.92 -12.20
CA VAL A 165 3.17 -1.77 -11.50
C VAL A 165 1.79 -1.12 -11.52
N VAL A 166 0.79 -1.85 -11.99
CA VAL A 166 -0.62 -1.45 -11.91
C VAL A 166 -1.12 -1.74 -10.50
N ASP A 167 -1.58 -0.71 -9.79
CA ASP A 167 -2.19 -0.85 -8.47
C ASP A 167 -3.70 -0.57 -8.54
N VAL A 168 -4.50 -1.40 -7.87
CA VAL A 168 -5.96 -1.32 -7.87
C VAL A 168 -6.55 -1.28 -6.45
N ALA A 169 -5.77 -0.84 -5.46
CA ALA A 169 -6.19 -0.83 -4.06
C ALA A 169 -7.51 -0.05 -3.85
N HIS A 170 -7.65 1.15 -4.42
CA HIS A 170 -8.86 1.99 -4.29
C HIS A 170 -9.89 1.83 -5.40
N CYS A 171 -9.65 0.92 -6.36
CA CYS A 171 -10.59 0.69 -7.46
C CYS A 171 -11.86 -0.03 -7.00
N CYS A 172 -12.99 0.23 -7.65
CA CYS A 172 -14.20 -0.57 -7.49
C CYS A 172 -13.96 -2.02 -7.95
N GLU A 173 -14.86 -2.92 -7.62
CA GLU A 173 -14.69 -4.35 -7.94
C GLU A 173 -14.52 -4.59 -9.44
N GLN A 174 -15.38 -3.98 -10.27
CA GLN A 174 -15.32 -4.19 -11.72
C GLN A 174 -14.03 -3.62 -12.32
N THR A 175 -13.60 -2.42 -11.92
CA THR A 175 -12.31 -1.85 -12.35
C THR A 175 -11.15 -2.75 -11.93
N THR A 176 -11.19 -3.31 -10.72
CA THR A 176 -10.18 -4.23 -10.21
C THR A 176 -10.09 -5.50 -11.07
N LEU A 177 -11.23 -6.16 -11.32
CA LEU A 177 -11.29 -7.38 -12.13
C LEU A 177 -10.79 -7.15 -13.56
N GLU A 178 -11.30 -6.09 -14.21
CA GLU A 178 -10.91 -5.76 -15.59
C GLU A 178 -9.43 -5.35 -15.70
N ALA A 179 -8.87 -4.66 -14.70
CA ALA A 179 -7.45 -4.31 -14.69
C ALA A 179 -6.57 -5.56 -14.55
N ILE A 180 -6.95 -6.54 -13.70
CA ILE A 180 -6.24 -7.81 -13.56
C ILE A 180 -6.34 -8.63 -14.85
N GLU A 181 -7.48 -8.64 -15.52
CA GLU A 181 -7.69 -9.36 -16.78
C GLU A 181 -6.93 -8.73 -17.96
N GLU A 182 -6.89 -7.38 -18.02
CA GLU A 182 -6.24 -6.62 -19.09
C GLU A 182 -4.72 -6.59 -18.95
N SER A 183 -4.20 -6.72 -17.72
CA SER A 183 -2.77 -6.66 -17.45
C SER A 183 -2.05 -7.93 -17.89
N GLU A 184 -0.95 -7.76 -18.64
CA GLU A 184 -0.04 -8.86 -19.01
C GLU A 184 0.98 -9.17 -17.90
N LEU A 185 1.15 -8.24 -16.94
CA LEU A 185 2.03 -8.37 -15.79
C LEU A 185 1.21 -8.49 -14.49
N PRO A 186 1.77 -9.07 -13.42
CA PRO A 186 1.10 -9.15 -12.14
C PRO A 186 0.65 -7.78 -11.61
N VAL A 187 -0.58 -7.69 -11.11
CA VAL A 187 -1.19 -6.47 -10.56
C VAL A 187 -1.02 -6.44 -9.04
N ALA A 188 -0.83 -5.26 -8.48
CA ALA A 188 -0.82 -5.03 -7.05
C ALA A 188 -2.18 -4.54 -6.53
N ILE A 189 -2.52 -4.99 -5.34
CA ILE A 189 -3.47 -4.33 -4.44
C ILE A 189 -2.62 -3.87 -3.25
N SER A 190 -2.03 -2.68 -3.36
CA SER A 190 -0.97 -2.26 -2.43
C SER A 190 -1.40 -2.27 -0.97
N HIS A 191 -2.67 -1.94 -0.67
CA HIS A 191 -3.23 -1.87 0.68
C HIS A 191 -4.75 -2.07 0.68
N ALA A 192 -5.20 -3.25 1.07
CA ALA A 192 -6.62 -3.56 1.28
C ALA A 192 -6.76 -4.82 2.14
N ASN A 193 -7.97 -5.06 2.66
CA ASN A 193 -8.30 -6.23 3.46
C ASN A 193 -9.42 -7.06 2.81
N ALA A 194 -9.84 -8.13 3.47
CA ALA A 194 -10.91 -9.01 2.99
C ALA A 194 -12.29 -8.37 3.23
N LYS A 195 -13.11 -8.28 2.17
CA LYS A 195 -14.48 -7.74 2.28
C LYS A 195 -15.39 -8.63 3.12
N ALA A 196 -15.10 -9.93 3.20
CA ALA A 196 -15.83 -10.88 4.02
C ALA A 196 -15.69 -10.60 5.53
N LEU A 197 -14.51 -10.08 5.96
CA LEU A 197 -14.28 -9.74 7.36
C LEU A 197 -14.72 -8.31 7.68
N SER A 198 -14.42 -7.36 6.79
CA SER A 198 -14.79 -5.95 6.94
C SER A 198 -15.54 -5.52 5.67
N PRO A 199 -16.88 -5.46 5.69
CA PRO A 199 -17.71 -5.19 4.49
C PRO A 199 -17.65 -3.70 4.09
N SER A 200 -16.46 -3.26 3.70
CA SER A 200 -16.19 -1.92 3.15
C SER A 200 -16.08 -1.98 1.62
N PRO A 201 -16.48 -0.94 0.88
CA PRO A 201 -16.25 -0.87 -0.56
C PRO A 201 -14.76 -0.85 -0.94
N ARG A 202 -13.87 -0.50 -0.01
CA ARG A 202 -12.40 -0.52 -0.17
C ARG A 202 -11.83 -1.93 -0.17
N ASN A 203 -12.48 -2.87 0.50
CA ASN A 203 -11.99 -4.23 0.66
C ASN A 203 -12.33 -5.11 -0.54
N LYS A 204 -11.57 -6.19 -0.70
CA LYS A 204 -11.63 -7.05 -1.88
C LYS A 204 -12.45 -8.31 -1.61
N THR A 205 -13.25 -8.69 -2.60
CA THR A 205 -14.05 -9.92 -2.56
C THR A 205 -13.19 -11.13 -2.85
N ASP A 206 -13.66 -12.33 -2.45
CA ASP A 206 -12.99 -13.59 -2.73
C ASP A 206 -12.79 -13.84 -4.23
N ARG A 207 -13.72 -13.36 -5.05
CA ARG A 207 -13.59 -13.39 -6.51
C ARG A 207 -12.35 -12.60 -6.98
N VAL A 208 -12.12 -11.42 -6.41
CA VAL A 208 -10.93 -10.61 -6.71
C VAL A 208 -9.67 -11.31 -6.22
N LEU A 209 -9.69 -11.83 -4.97
CA LEU A 209 -8.52 -12.54 -4.40
C LEU A 209 -8.10 -13.73 -5.25
N LYS A 210 -9.08 -14.54 -5.68
CA LYS A 210 -8.83 -15.69 -6.55
C LYS A 210 -8.22 -15.27 -7.89
N LEU A 211 -8.82 -14.31 -8.58
CA LEU A 211 -8.32 -13.84 -9.88
C LEU A 211 -6.93 -13.20 -9.75
N LEU A 212 -6.69 -12.43 -8.67
CA LEU A 212 -5.39 -11.84 -8.38
C LEU A 212 -4.30 -12.93 -8.26
N ALA A 213 -4.59 -13.98 -7.51
CA ALA A 213 -3.68 -15.12 -7.33
C ALA A 213 -3.42 -15.87 -8.64
N GLU A 214 -4.47 -16.18 -9.42
CA GLU A 214 -4.35 -16.83 -10.74
C GLU A 214 -3.46 -16.04 -11.71
N ARG A 215 -3.38 -14.72 -11.55
CA ARG A 215 -2.56 -13.80 -12.36
C ARG A 215 -1.25 -13.39 -11.71
N GLY A 216 -0.87 -14.04 -10.60
CA GLY A 216 0.41 -13.81 -9.92
C GLY A 216 0.51 -12.50 -9.14
N GLY A 217 -0.59 -11.80 -8.91
CA GLY A 217 -0.61 -10.53 -8.19
C GLY A 217 -0.34 -10.65 -6.69
N VAL A 218 -0.32 -9.51 -5.99
CA VAL A 218 -0.11 -9.43 -4.54
C VAL A 218 -1.09 -8.44 -3.91
N ILE A 219 -1.64 -8.79 -2.74
CA ILE A 219 -2.43 -7.91 -1.89
C ILE A 219 -1.69 -7.63 -0.58
N GLY A 220 -1.56 -6.34 -0.20
CA GLY A 220 -1.02 -5.90 1.07
C GLY A 220 -2.10 -5.77 2.13
N ALA A 221 -1.98 -6.53 3.23
CA ALA A 221 -2.83 -6.35 4.40
C ALA A 221 -2.58 -4.97 5.01
N VAL A 222 -3.65 -4.23 5.29
CA VAL A 222 -3.57 -2.82 5.68
C VAL A 222 -3.91 -2.61 7.15
N THR A 223 -3.20 -1.66 7.78
CA THR A 223 -3.42 -1.26 9.17
C THR A 223 -4.33 -0.03 9.31
N TRP A 224 -4.85 0.53 8.23
CA TRP A 224 -5.81 1.61 8.27
C TRP A 224 -7.15 1.09 8.84
N ALA A 225 -7.47 1.51 10.07
CA ALA A 225 -8.54 0.95 10.89
C ALA A 225 -9.93 0.94 10.23
N PRO A 226 -10.35 1.96 9.44
CA PRO A 226 -11.66 2.00 8.81
C PRO A 226 -12.00 0.83 7.88
N ILE A 227 -11.02 0.02 7.50
CA ILE A 227 -11.25 -1.15 6.63
C ILE A 227 -10.64 -2.45 7.20
N ALA A 228 -10.24 -2.41 8.49
CA ALA A 228 -9.60 -3.55 9.17
C ALA A 228 -10.45 -4.15 10.30
N TYR A 229 -11.68 -3.67 10.51
CA TYR A 229 -12.54 -4.07 11.61
C TYR A 229 -13.24 -5.41 11.39
N SER A 230 -13.46 -6.16 12.47
CA SER A 230 -14.43 -7.28 12.54
C SER A 230 -15.79 -6.82 13.07
N ASP A 231 -15.81 -5.80 13.93
CA ASP A 231 -17.00 -5.14 14.48
C ASP A 231 -16.89 -3.63 14.20
N PRO A 232 -17.76 -3.04 13.35
CA PRO A 232 -17.66 -1.63 13.01
C PRO A 232 -17.88 -0.68 14.21
N GLN A 233 -18.45 -1.18 15.32
CA GLN A 233 -18.67 -0.38 16.53
C GLN A 233 -17.47 -0.36 17.48
N LYS A 234 -16.41 -1.13 17.18
CA LYS A 234 -15.17 -1.21 17.97
C LYS A 234 -13.95 -0.87 17.15
N ARG A 235 -13.02 -0.13 17.74
CA ARG A 235 -11.71 0.09 17.11
C ARG A 235 -11.04 -1.27 16.90
N PRO A 236 -10.60 -1.59 15.66
CA PRO A 236 -9.90 -2.84 15.42
C PRO A 236 -8.56 -2.88 16.13
N GLY A 237 -8.22 -4.04 16.67
CA GLY A 237 -6.95 -4.32 17.29
C GLY A 237 -6.07 -5.23 16.45
N ARG A 238 -4.90 -5.60 16.98
CA ARG A 238 -3.91 -6.44 16.27
C ARG A 238 -4.51 -7.76 15.78
N ASN A 239 -5.41 -8.37 16.57
CA ASN A 239 -6.07 -9.62 16.15
C ASN A 239 -6.90 -9.46 14.87
N ASP A 240 -7.55 -8.32 14.67
CA ASP A 240 -8.31 -8.05 13.44
C ASP A 240 -7.37 -7.95 12.23
N PHE A 241 -6.21 -7.29 12.38
CA PHE A 241 -5.20 -7.23 11.32
C PHE A 241 -4.67 -8.61 10.95
N PHE A 242 -4.28 -9.42 11.93
CA PHE A 242 -3.78 -10.77 11.65
C PHE A 242 -4.85 -11.71 11.13
N ALA A 243 -6.11 -11.57 11.55
CA ALA A 243 -7.22 -12.32 10.97
C ALA A 243 -7.40 -12.00 9.47
N ASN A 244 -7.15 -10.74 9.07
CA ASN A 244 -7.12 -10.39 7.66
C ASN A 244 -5.95 -11.06 6.93
N ILE A 245 -4.74 -11.11 7.48
CA ILE A 245 -3.61 -11.84 6.87
C ILE A 245 -3.98 -13.32 6.70
N ASP A 246 -4.49 -13.97 7.75
CA ASP A 246 -4.88 -15.38 7.71
C ASP A 246 -5.92 -15.64 6.62
N TYR A 247 -6.95 -14.79 6.54
CA TYR A 247 -8.00 -14.89 5.51
C TYR A 247 -7.46 -14.69 4.11
N LEU A 248 -6.61 -13.68 3.90
CA LEU A 248 -6.00 -13.42 2.61
C LEU A 248 -5.11 -14.58 2.16
N VAL A 249 -4.33 -15.18 3.08
CA VAL A 249 -3.51 -16.36 2.79
C VAL A 249 -4.37 -17.57 2.46
N GLU A 250 -5.49 -17.80 3.19
CA GLU A 250 -6.41 -18.90 2.91
C GLU A 250 -7.03 -18.80 1.52
N HIS A 251 -7.37 -17.58 1.04
CA HIS A 251 -8.14 -17.38 -0.20
C HIS A 251 -7.29 -17.05 -1.43
N ALA A 252 -6.16 -16.37 -1.25
CA ALA A 252 -5.25 -16.04 -2.34
C ALA A 252 -3.98 -16.90 -2.36
N GLY A 253 -3.62 -17.53 -1.24
CA GLY A 253 -2.38 -18.28 -1.09
C GLY A 253 -1.21 -17.43 -0.60
N ILE A 254 -0.26 -18.09 0.03
CA ILE A 254 0.90 -17.47 0.69
C ILE A 254 1.79 -16.63 -0.25
N ASP A 255 1.83 -16.95 -1.52
CA ASP A 255 2.65 -16.27 -2.54
C ASP A 255 2.03 -14.94 -3.00
N HIS A 256 0.83 -14.61 -2.51
CA HIS A 256 0.03 -13.48 -2.98
C HIS A 256 -0.30 -12.46 -1.88
N VAL A 257 0.25 -12.61 -0.68
CA VAL A 257 -0.02 -11.73 0.45
C VAL A 257 1.25 -11.04 0.91
N GLY A 258 1.14 -9.74 1.17
CA GLY A 258 2.19 -8.90 1.76
C GLY A 258 1.60 -7.96 2.82
N ILE A 259 2.39 -6.99 3.23
CA ILE A 259 1.96 -5.90 4.11
C ILE A 259 1.97 -4.62 3.28
N GLY A 260 0.90 -3.84 3.38
CA GLY A 260 0.83 -2.49 2.85
C GLY A 260 0.20 -1.64 3.94
N SER A 261 1.02 -1.11 4.84
CA SER A 261 0.56 -0.58 6.12
C SER A 261 -0.39 0.60 5.98
N ASP A 262 -0.22 1.40 4.93
CA ASP A 262 -0.88 2.70 4.74
C ASP A 262 -0.69 3.60 5.98
N ASN A 263 0.47 3.47 6.61
CA ASN A 263 0.77 4.19 7.83
C ASN A 263 1.05 5.65 7.53
N GLY A 264 0.36 6.54 8.24
CA GLY A 264 0.51 7.99 8.17
C GLY A 264 1.13 8.56 9.45
N GLU A 265 2.05 7.85 10.10
CA GLU A 265 2.67 8.36 11.31
C GLU A 265 3.47 9.64 11.07
N GLY A 266 3.33 10.60 11.99
CA GLY A 266 3.99 11.90 11.86
C GLY A 266 3.22 12.89 10.99
N GLU A 267 2.12 12.49 10.36
CA GLU A 267 1.16 13.44 9.80
C GLU A 267 0.50 14.24 10.91
N THR A 268 0.17 15.47 10.63
CA THR A 268 -0.70 16.28 11.49
C THR A 268 -2.17 15.96 11.19
N ARG A 269 -3.04 16.26 12.16
CA ARG A 269 -4.48 16.15 11.94
C ARG A 269 -4.94 17.01 10.74
N GLU A 270 -4.35 18.20 10.58
CA GLU A 270 -4.69 19.12 9.48
C GLU A 270 -4.28 18.53 8.12
N GLU A 271 -3.11 17.90 8.01
CA GLU A 271 -2.66 17.22 6.79
C GLU A 271 -3.58 16.04 6.45
N TYR A 272 -3.93 15.21 7.43
CA TYR A 272 -4.86 14.11 7.24
C TYR A 272 -6.25 14.58 6.78
N GLU A 273 -6.82 15.57 7.45
CA GLU A 273 -8.13 16.13 7.07
C GLU A 273 -8.07 16.85 5.71
N ALA A 274 -6.92 17.44 5.35
CA ALA A 274 -6.75 18.08 4.06
C ALA A 274 -6.81 17.12 2.87
N MET A 275 -6.36 15.87 3.04
CA MET A 275 -6.46 14.83 2.00
C MET A 275 -7.92 14.61 1.55
N PHE A 276 -8.88 14.80 2.44
CA PHE A 276 -10.31 14.59 2.18
C PHE A 276 -11.06 15.87 1.78
N LYS A 277 -10.40 17.05 1.82
CA LYS A 277 -11.03 18.34 1.45
C LYS A 277 -11.17 18.53 -0.06
N HIS A 278 -10.36 17.83 -0.85
CA HIS A 278 -10.37 17.92 -2.30
C HIS A 278 -11.01 16.66 -2.90
N GLY A 279 -12.34 16.72 -3.08
CA GLY A 279 -13.17 15.62 -3.56
C GLY A 279 -14.56 15.70 -2.94
N ALA A 280 -15.30 14.61 -2.97
CA ALA A 280 -16.65 14.54 -2.39
C ALA A 280 -16.68 14.55 -0.84
N GLY A 281 -15.56 14.75 -0.17
CA GLY A 281 -15.48 14.83 1.30
C GLY A 281 -15.05 13.52 1.97
N THR A 282 -15.61 13.23 3.14
CA THR A 282 -15.15 12.17 4.05
C THR A 282 -15.49 10.73 3.65
N TYR A 283 -15.95 10.47 2.43
CA TYR A 283 -16.35 9.14 1.95
C TYR A 283 -17.24 8.37 2.93
N PRO A 284 -18.50 8.81 3.13
CA PRO A 284 -19.43 8.15 4.05
C PRO A 284 -19.69 6.69 3.66
N GLU A 285 -19.50 6.31 2.41
CA GLU A 285 -19.58 4.94 1.91
C GLU A 285 -18.61 4.00 2.64
N ILE A 286 -17.50 4.54 3.18
CA ILE A 286 -16.49 3.79 3.93
C ILE A 286 -16.71 3.97 5.44
N THR A 287 -17.06 5.17 5.89
CA THR A 287 -16.96 5.55 7.30
C THR A 287 -18.28 5.62 8.05
N ALA A 288 -19.44 5.71 7.36
CA ALA A 288 -20.74 5.89 8.03
C ALA A 288 -21.17 4.75 8.94
N VAL A 289 -20.61 3.56 8.76
CA VAL A 289 -20.93 2.37 9.59
C VAL A 289 -20.11 2.32 10.87
N LEU A 290 -19.05 3.13 10.97
CA LEU A 290 -18.09 3.07 12.06
C LEU A 290 -18.63 3.74 13.32
N GLY A 291 -18.31 3.15 14.46
CA GLY A 291 -18.68 3.68 15.78
C GLY A 291 -17.91 4.96 16.15
N SER A 292 -18.18 5.47 17.33
CA SER A 292 -17.58 6.71 17.86
C SER A 292 -16.05 6.64 18.07
N TRP A 293 -15.44 5.46 17.91
CA TRP A 293 -13.99 5.28 17.97
C TRP A 293 -13.27 5.87 16.75
N TYR A 294 -13.99 5.98 15.61
CA TYR A 294 -13.39 6.49 14.39
C TYR A 294 -13.16 8.00 14.45
N GLY A 295 -11.95 8.38 14.13
CA GLY A 295 -11.48 9.76 14.09
C GLY A 295 -9.97 9.77 13.97
N TRP A 296 -9.37 10.93 14.16
CA TRP A 296 -7.91 11.08 14.06
C TRP A 296 -7.14 10.06 14.91
N GLU A 297 -7.51 9.91 16.18
CA GLU A 297 -6.83 8.99 17.12
C GLU A 297 -7.08 7.52 16.81
N GLY A 298 -8.22 7.21 16.18
CA GLY A 298 -8.63 5.84 15.85
C GLY A 298 -8.31 5.42 14.41
N ARG A 299 -7.60 6.22 13.62
CA ARG A 299 -7.39 5.97 12.19
C ARG A 299 -6.53 4.74 11.87
N MET A 300 -5.70 4.28 12.82
CA MET A 300 -4.89 3.08 12.68
C MET A 300 -5.40 1.97 13.60
N VAL A 301 -5.15 0.73 13.23
CA VAL A 301 -5.38 -0.43 14.09
C VAL A 301 -4.66 -0.24 15.42
N GLU A 302 -5.35 -0.50 16.54
CA GLU A 302 -4.81 -0.31 17.89
C GLU A 302 -3.54 -1.14 18.10
N GLY A 303 -2.46 -0.48 18.52
CA GLY A 303 -1.14 -1.08 18.71
C GLY A 303 -0.34 -1.26 17.42
N MET A 304 -0.79 -0.66 16.30
CA MET A 304 -0.09 -0.68 15.00
C MET A 304 0.06 0.74 14.41
N GLU A 305 0.08 1.74 15.26
CA GLU A 305 0.14 3.15 14.85
C GLU A 305 1.51 3.56 14.30
N GLN A 306 2.53 2.75 14.50
CA GLN A 306 3.91 3.05 14.10
C GLN A 306 4.54 1.88 13.35
N VAL A 307 5.37 2.20 12.37
CA VAL A 307 6.12 1.17 11.59
C VAL A 307 7.15 0.40 12.41
N THR A 308 7.47 0.88 13.61
CA THR A 308 8.36 0.16 14.55
C THR A 308 7.81 -1.19 15.04
N VAL A 309 6.53 -1.50 14.77
CA VAL A 309 5.88 -2.77 15.13
C VAL A 309 6.19 -3.94 14.17
N PHE A 310 6.86 -3.70 13.04
CA PHE A 310 7.12 -4.75 12.05
C PHE A 310 7.84 -5.99 12.62
N PRO A 311 8.82 -5.89 13.55
CA PRO A 311 9.39 -7.08 14.20
C PRO A 311 8.36 -7.89 15.00
N GLU A 312 7.35 -7.23 15.57
CA GLU A 312 6.26 -7.89 16.29
C GLU A 312 5.29 -8.61 15.33
N ILE A 313 5.16 -8.11 14.09
CA ILE A 313 4.41 -8.81 13.04
C ILE A 313 5.10 -10.16 12.73
N THR A 314 6.43 -10.16 12.59
CA THR A 314 7.21 -11.40 12.41
C THR A 314 6.96 -12.41 13.52
N GLU A 315 7.03 -11.95 14.76
CA GLU A 315 6.78 -12.82 15.92
C GLU A 315 5.37 -13.40 15.94
N GLU A 316 4.36 -12.57 15.63
CA GLU A 316 2.97 -13.01 15.66
C GLU A 316 2.65 -13.99 14.51
N LEU A 317 3.23 -13.79 13.32
CA LEU A 317 3.11 -14.75 12.22
C LEU A 317 3.68 -16.12 12.62
N LEU A 318 4.85 -16.18 13.26
CA LEU A 318 5.42 -17.42 13.77
C LEU A 318 4.51 -18.09 14.81
N LYS A 319 3.93 -17.31 15.76
CA LYS A 319 2.98 -17.81 16.77
C LYS A 319 1.71 -18.39 16.12
N ARG A 320 1.29 -17.88 14.98
CA ARG A 320 0.16 -18.37 14.19
C ARG A 320 0.48 -19.59 13.35
N GLY A 321 1.75 -20.05 13.37
CA GLY A 321 2.19 -21.28 12.72
C GLY A 321 2.70 -21.09 11.29
N TYR A 322 2.92 -19.86 10.83
CA TYR A 322 3.62 -19.60 9.58
C TYR A 322 5.07 -20.08 9.69
N LYS A 323 5.58 -20.72 8.64
CA LYS A 323 6.98 -21.12 8.56
C LYS A 323 7.87 -19.93 8.22
N ASP A 324 9.17 -20.03 8.49
CA ASP A 324 10.15 -18.98 8.19
C ASP A 324 10.07 -18.50 6.74
N ASP A 325 9.96 -19.42 5.78
CA ASP A 325 9.82 -19.09 4.36
C ASP A 325 8.50 -18.33 4.06
N ASP A 326 7.41 -18.68 4.73
CA ASP A 326 6.12 -18.00 4.59
C ASP A 326 6.20 -16.57 5.14
N VAL A 327 6.87 -16.42 6.28
CA VAL A 327 7.12 -15.09 6.89
C VAL A 327 7.98 -14.23 5.96
N HIS A 328 9.04 -14.77 5.37
CA HIS A 328 9.86 -14.05 4.39
C HIS A 328 9.05 -13.58 3.18
N LYS A 329 8.10 -14.40 2.69
CA LYS A 329 7.21 -14.04 1.59
C LYS A 329 6.30 -12.86 1.95
N ILE A 330 5.63 -12.94 3.11
CA ILE A 330 4.71 -11.89 3.58
C ILE A 330 5.45 -10.58 3.86
N LEU A 331 6.62 -10.64 4.49
CA LEU A 331 7.38 -9.44 4.85
C LEU A 331 7.89 -8.64 3.65
N GLY A 332 8.20 -9.31 2.51
CA GLY A 332 8.69 -8.57 1.36
C GLY A 332 8.99 -9.39 0.11
N GLY A 333 9.16 -10.72 0.23
CA GLY A 333 9.47 -11.58 -0.92
C GLY A 333 8.43 -11.46 -2.04
N ASN A 334 7.15 -11.42 -1.69
CA ASN A 334 6.06 -11.25 -2.64
C ASN A 334 6.08 -9.87 -3.31
N TRP A 335 6.37 -8.82 -2.55
CA TRP A 335 6.55 -7.47 -3.10
C TRP A 335 7.75 -7.39 -4.05
N LEU A 336 8.89 -7.98 -3.67
CA LEU A 336 10.06 -7.99 -4.54
C LEU A 336 9.74 -8.61 -5.91
N ARG A 337 8.92 -9.67 -5.94
CA ARG A 337 8.48 -10.33 -7.17
C ARG A 337 7.61 -9.42 -8.04
N ILE A 338 6.76 -8.59 -7.45
CA ILE A 338 5.92 -7.64 -8.20
C ILE A 338 6.75 -6.56 -8.91
N TYR A 339 7.86 -6.16 -8.32
CA TYR A 339 8.75 -5.13 -8.88
C TYR A 339 9.85 -5.71 -9.80
N SER A 340 9.87 -7.04 -10.03
CA SER A 340 10.89 -7.70 -10.85
C SER A 340 10.65 -7.64 -12.38
#